data_e96c275ca92c6d22f9556c79505c1add
#
_entry.id   e96c275ca92c6d22f9556c79505c1add
#
_cell.length_a   1.000
_cell.length_b   1.000
_cell.length_c   1.000
_cell.angle_alpha   90.00
_cell.angle_beta   90.00
_cell.angle_gamma   90.00
#
_symmetry.space_group_name_H-M   'P 1'
#
loop_
_entity.id
_entity.type
_entity.pdbx_description
1 polymer ?
#
loop_
_entity_poly.entity_id
_entity_poly.type
_entity_poly.pdbx_seq_one_letter_code
_entity_poly.pdbx_strand_id
1 'polypeptide(L)'
;SVTPLDAANAEIVGKPLVGVAAANNVSRDAGVWGADVGITWDAGNGRTLIAFGDNYGPGHFGPMSRFRGSALAWADVNNPYNVRTTQFFTGYENKAEEIVNSGHGHNRELSKIPTAAMSLHGVQYIDFMSIRRWGDPGMWTTNFSHIYRSTDYGQTWQPTHIFRPNRGGFANFQMGAFLKHGRYVYEFGTPNGRMGDGYLARVPARSFEELHAWEYWNGKKWIKDEPAAAAPVIPGRISELTVQWNPRLKRFMMLTLGNGDNIYLRYSKDLINWTNRYLLIPTQRAKIYNPYFLPKQ
;
A
#
# COMPACT_ATOMS: atom_id res chain seq x y z
N SER A 1 28.30 8.81 2.26
CA SER A 1 27.39 8.40 3.32
C SER A 1 26.22 9.35 3.38
N VAL A 2 25.01 8.82 3.40
CA VAL A 2 23.79 9.62 3.57
C VAL A 2 23.61 9.92 5.04
N THR A 3 23.40 11.18 5.39
CA THR A 3 23.27 11.57 6.79
C THR A 3 21.81 11.42 7.28
N PRO A 4 21.59 11.18 8.59
CA PRO A 4 20.23 11.08 9.14
C PRO A 4 19.37 12.35 8.95
N LEU A 5 20.01 13.51 8.72
CA LEU A 5 19.29 14.76 8.46
C LEU A 5 18.46 14.73 7.19
N ASP A 6 18.85 13.91 6.22
CA ASP A 6 18.11 13.76 4.97
C ASP A 6 16.74 13.12 5.20
N ALA A 7 16.59 12.36 6.28
CA ALA A 7 15.31 11.80 6.69
C ALA A 7 14.27 12.89 7.02
N ALA A 8 14.70 14.06 7.49
CA ALA A 8 13.80 15.16 7.81
C ALA A 8 13.10 15.76 6.57
N ASN A 9 13.62 15.48 5.37
CA ASN A 9 13.05 15.94 4.11
C ASN A 9 12.07 14.94 3.50
N ALA A 10 11.86 13.80 4.12
CA ALA A 10 10.84 12.85 3.69
C ALA A 10 9.46 13.43 3.99
N GLU A 11 8.64 13.57 2.96
CA GLU A 11 7.25 14.00 3.11
C GLU A 11 6.44 12.82 3.65
N ILE A 12 6.35 12.74 4.97
CA ILE A 12 5.65 11.66 5.68
C ILE A 12 4.26 12.13 6.05
N VAL A 13 3.26 11.38 5.66
CA VAL A 13 1.89 11.66 6.07
C VAL A 13 1.48 10.80 7.24
N GLY A 14 0.79 11.42 8.17
CA GLY A 14 0.09 10.71 9.21
C GLY A 14 -1.11 9.95 8.66
N LYS A 15 -1.54 8.95 9.38
CA LYS A 15 -2.75 8.20 9.07
C LYS A 15 -3.97 9.10 9.22
N PRO A 16 -4.73 9.37 8.15
CA PRO A 16 -5.86 10.32 8.22
C PRO A 16 -7.08 9.76 8.97
N LEU A 17 -7.20 8.43 9.09
CA LEU A 17 -8.26 7.78 9.84
C LEU A 17 -7.66 6.69 10.74
N VAL A 18 -7.70 6.89 12.04
CA VAL A 18 -7.17 5.94 13.03
C VAL A 18 -8.26 5.63 14.06
N GLY A 19 -8.94 4.51 13.92
CA GLY A 19 -10.02 4.14 14.81
C GLY A 19 -11.20 5.12 14.73
N VAL A 20 -12.18 4.91 15.60
CA VAL A 20 -13.40 5.73 15.62
C VAL A 20 -13.13 7.19 15.95
N ALA A 21 -12.22 7.44 16.87
CA ALA A 21 -11.90 8.80 17.34
C ALA A 21 -11.24 9.68 16.26
N ALA A 22 -10.66 9.07 15.24
CA ALA A 22 -9.98 9.79 14.17
C ALA A 22 -10.89 10.11 12.98
N ALA A 23 -12.13 9.62 12.97
CA ALA A 23 -13.07 9.88 11.89
C ALA A 23 -13.47 11.36 11.86
N ASN A 24 -13.49 11.95 10.67
CA ASN A 24 -13.98 13.32 10.45
C ASN A 24 -15.46 13.29 10.01
N ASN A 25 -16.07 14.47 9.87
CA ASN A 25 -17.48 14.57 9.47
C ASN A 25 -17.76 13.92 8.10
N VAL A 26 -16.86 14.09 7.14
CA VAL A 26 -17.01 13.50 5.79
C VAL A 26 -17.03 11.98 5.89
N SER A 27 -16.11 11.38 6.66
CA SER A 27 -16.05 9.93 6.81
C SER A 27 -17.26 9.38 7.59
N ARG A 28 -17.72 10.09 8.62
CA ARG A 28 -18.91 9.69 9.40
C ARG A 28 -20.17 9.73 8.57
N ASP A 29 -20.36 10.75 7.76
CA ASP A 29 -21.51 10.89 6.85
C ASP A 29 -21.54 9.74 5.83
N ALA A 30 -20.37 9.31 5.35
CA ALA A 30 -20.23 8.14 4.49
C ALA A 30 -20.31 6.80 5.25
N GLY A 31 -20.48 6.82 6.57
CA GLY A 31 -20.57 5.61 7.39
C GLY A 31 -19.23 4.96 7.71
N VAL A 32 -18.13 5.68 7.59
CA VAL A 32 -16.79 5.23 7.96
C VAL A 32 -16.40 5.90 9.27
N TRP A 33 -16.47 5.15 10.36
CA TRP A 33 -16.21 5.63 11.72
C TRP A 33 -14.81 5.30 12.20
N GLY A 34 -14.17 4.34 11.55
CA GLY A 34 -12.79 3.97 11.79
C GLY A 34 -12.24 3.21 10.61
N ALA A 35 -10.95 3.36 10.34
CA ALA A 35 -10.27 2.69 9.25
C ALA A 35 -8.83 2.38 9.60
N ASP A 36 -8.34 1.31 9.02
CA ASP A 36 -6.94 0.91 9.06
C ASP A 36 -6.29 1.14 7.70
N VAL A 37 -5.00 1.31 7.64
CA VAL A 37 -4.19 1.46 6.41
C VAL A 37 -4.74 2.48 5.42
N GLY A 38 -4.07 3.63 5.30
CA GLY A 38 -4.35 4.62 4.26
C GLY A 38 -3.22 4.65 3.23
N ILE A 39 -3.55 4.42 1.95
CA ILE A 39 -2.61 4.48 0.82
C ILE A 39 -3.01 5.64 -0.06
N THR A 40 -2.10 6.59 -0.26
CA THR A 40 -2.34 7.76 -1.14
C THR A 40 -1.57 7.62 -2.44
N TRP A 41 -2.15 8.11 -3.53
CA TRP A 41 -1.46 8.21 -4.82
C TRP A 41 -2.04 9.34 -5.67
N ASP A 42 -1.19 9.90 -6.53
CA ASP A 42 -1.60 10.86 -7.54
C ASP A 42 -2.44 10.15 -8.60
N ALA A 43 -3.67 10.60 -8.82
CA ALA A 43 -4.57 10.02 -9.81
C ALA A 43 -4.24 10.42 -11.26
N GLY A 44 -3.31 11.33 -11.47
CA GLY A 44 -2.93 11.82 -12.79
C GLY A 44 -3.76 12.97 -13.33
N ASN A 45 -4.76 13.44 -12.57
CA ASN A 45 -5.64 14.55 -12.93
C ASN A 45 -5.46 15.77 -12.00
N GLY A 46 -4.33 15.87 -11.32
CA GLY A 46 -4.06 16.91 -10.31
C GLY A 46 -4.71 16.67 -8.95
N ARG A 47 -5.37 15.53 -8.77
CA ARG A 47 -6.03 15.14 -7.52
C ARG A 47 -5.40 13.88 -6.94
N THR A 48 -5.57 13.68 -5.65
CA THR A 48 -5.05 12.52 -4.91
C THR A 48 -6.20 11.63 -4.46
N LEU A 49 -6.00 10.32 -4.66
CA LEU A 49 -6.87 9.28 -4.12
C LEU A 49 -6.26 8.70 -2.85
N ILE A 50 -7.10 8.21 -1.96
CA ILE A 50 -6.69 7.47 -0.77
C ILE A 50 -7.57 6.23 -0.63
N ALA A 51 -6.92 5.08 -0.45
CA ALA A 51 -7.58 3.81 -0.18
C ALA A 51 -7.33 3.38 1.26
N PHE A 52 -8.36 2.91 1.93
CA PHE A 52 -8.30 2.39 3.29
C PHE A 52 -8.60 0.90 3.29
N GLY A 53 -7.88 0.13 4.11
CA GLY A 53 -8.25 -1.22 4.47
C GLY A 53 -9.18 -1.23 5.68
N ASP A 54 -9.67 -2.38 6.03
CA ASP A 54 -10.55 -2.70 7.17
C ASP A 54 -11.16 -1.47 7.87
N ASN A 55 -12.34 -1.08 7.45
CA ASN A 55 -13.02 0.08 8.03
C ASN A 55 -14.40 -0.30 8.57
N TYR A 56 -14.86 0.49 9.54
CA TYR A 56 -16.06 0.21 10.29
C TYR A 56 -17.03 1.39 10.22
N GLY A 57 -18.32 1.08 10.22
CA GLY A 57 -19.40 2.05 10.35
C GLY A 57 -19.92 2.18 11.78
N PRO A 58 -21.14 2.71 11.96
CA PRO A 58 -21.77 2.82 13.26
C PRO A 58 -21.86 1.48 13.98
N GLY A 59 -21.65 1.50 15.29
CA GLY A 59 -21.76 0.32 16.13
C GLY A 59 -20.47 -0.44 16.36
N HIS A 60 -19.40 -0.10 15.68
CA HIS A 60 -18.02 -0.64 15.83
C HIS A 60 -17.98 -2.03 16.47
N PHE A 61 -17.70 -3.09 15.80
CA PHE A 61 -17.72 -4.49 16.26
C PHE A 61 -19.09 -5.05 16.72
N GLY A 62 -20.19 -4.34 16.53
CA GLY A 62 -21.54 -4.83 16.88
C GLY A 62 -22.33 -5.25 15.64
N PRO A 63 -23.55 -5.82 15.85
CA PRO A 63 -24.42 -6.21 14.73
C PRO A 63 -24.81 -5.07 13.79
N MET A 64 -24.75 -3.84 14.27
CA MET A 64 -25.01 -2.63 13.49
C MET A 64 -23.77 -2.09 12.80
N SER A 65 -22.61 -2.71 13.01
CA SER A 65 -21.36 -2.33 12.37
C SER A 65 -21.39 -2.72 10.89
N ARG A 66 -21.09 -1.76 10.02
CA ARG A 66 -20.84 -2.02 8.59
C ARG A 66 -19.35 -2.19 8.36
N PHE A 67 -18.89 -3.42 8.47
CA PHE A 67 -17.51 -3.76 8.15
C PHE A 67 -17.30 -3.73 6.63
N ARG A 68 -16.21 -3.11 6.21
CA ARG A 68 -15.76 -3.09 4.82
C ARG A 68 -14.27 -3.43 4.78
N GLY A 69 -13.88 -4.33 3.89
CA GLY A 69 -12.47 -4.66 3.66
C GLY A 69 -11.68 -3.51 3.05
N SER A 70 -12.35 -2.59 2.34
CA SER A 70 -11.72 -1.42 1.73
C SER A 70 -12.70 -0.27 1.54
N ALA A 71 -12.17 0.95 1.45
CA ALA A 71 -12.94 2.14 1.07
C ALA A 71 -12.02 3.11 0.32
N LEU A 72 -12.60 3.90 -0.57
CA LEU A 72 -11.88 4.86 -1.41
C LEU A 72 -12.41 6.27 -1.19
N ALA A 73 -11.51 7.24 -1.17
CA ALA A 73 -11.87 8.65 -1.06
C ALA A 73 -10.94 9.52 -1.90
N TRP A 74 -11.41 10.70 -2.25
CA TRP A 74 -10.55 11.79 -2.65
C TRP A 74 -9.93 12.41 -1.41
N ALA A 75 -8.70 12.88 -1.55
CA ALA A 75 -7.97 13.49 -0.44
C ALA A 75 -7.45 14.87 -0.81
N ASP A 76 -7.37 15.72 0.20
CA ASP A 76 -6.69 17.02 0.14
C ASP A 76 -5.31 16.87 0.80
N VAL A 77 -4.25 17.18 0.04
CA VAL A 77 -2.85 17.03 0.45
C VAL A 77 -2.12 18.37 0.51
N ASN A 78 -2.83 19.49 0.63
CA ASN A 78 -2.20 20.81 0.72
C ASN A 78 -1.30 20.97 1.95
N ASN A 79 -1.52 20.15 2.97
CA ASN A 79 -0.65 20.06 4.13
C ASN A 79 0.00 18.67 4.16
N PRO A 80 1.35 18.55 3.96
CA PRO A 80 2.04 17.25 3.94
C PRO A 80 1.94 16.47 5.26
N TYR A 81 1.60 17.13 6.37
CA TYR A 81 1.46 16.49 7.67
C TYR A 81 0.02 16.13 8.03
N ASN A 82 -0.95 16.51 7.20
CA ASN A 82 -2.36 16.33 7.48
C ASN A 82 -3.14 16.07 6.19
N VAL A 83 -3.24 14.82 5.81
CA VAL A 83 -4.08 14.40 4.69
C VAL A 83 -5.52 14.36 5.16
N ARG A 84 -6.40 15.09 4.47
CA ARG A 84 -7.84 15.14 4.75
C ARG A 84 -8.61 14.42 3.66
N THR A 85 -9.50 13.53 4.05
CA THR A 85 -10.51 13.01 3.11
C THR A 85 -11.55 14.10 2.84
N THR A 86 -11.85 14.31 1.57
CA THR A 86 -12.81 15.32 1.14
C THR A 86 -14.11 14.72 0.63
N GLN A 87 -14.05 13.54 0.04
CA GLN A 87 -15.22 12.85 -0.49
C GLN A 87 -14.96 11.35 -0.60
N PHE A 88 -15.80 10.55 0.05
CA PHE A 88 -15.79 9.09 -0.14
C PHE A 88 -16.59 8.71 -1.38
N PHE A 89 -16.16 7.62 -2.02
CA PHE A 89 -16.94 6.95 -3.05
C PHE A 89 -18.05 6.18 -2.34
N THR A 90 -19.30 6.46 -2.68
CA THR A 90 -20.46 5.97 -1.95
C THR A 90 -21.38 5.16 -2.84
N GLY A 91 -22.04 4.17 -2.23
CA GLY A 91 -23.07 3.37 -2.85
C GLY A 91 -24.43 3.58 -2.18
N TYR A 92 -25.06 2.49 -1.74
CA TYR A 92 -26.37 2.52 -1.13
C TYR A 92 -26.46 3.45 0.10
N GLU A 93 -27.50 4.24 0.18
CA GLU A 93 -27.73 5.23 1.25
C GLU A 93 -26.62 6.28 1.42
N ASN A 94 -25.86 6.59 0.34
CA ASN A 94 -24.72 7.49 0.40
C ASN A 94 -23.66 7.10 1.43
N LYS A 95 -23.49 5.80 1.70
CA LYS A 95 -22.46 5.27 2.57
C LYS A 95 -21.27 4.76 1.75
N ALA A 96 -20.09 4.79 2.33
CA ALA A 96 -18.89 4.30 1.67
C ALA A 96 -19.08 2.85 1.23
N GLU A 97 -18.68 2.56 -0.01
CA GLU A 97 -18.76 1.25 -0.63
C GLU A 97 -17.40 0.58 -0.62
N GLU A 98 -17.37 -0.75 -0.52
CA GLU A 98 -16.12 -1.47 -0.73
C GLU A 98 -15.60 -1.20 -2.14
N ILE A 99 -14.29 -1.00 -2.30
CA ILE A 99 -13.65 -0.79 -3.60
C ILE A 99 -13.87 -2.01 -4.47
N VAL A 100 -13.65 -3.20 -3.88
CA VAL A 100 -13.92 -4.50 -4.50
C VAL A 100 -14.58 -5.40 -3.47
N ASN A 101 -15.49 -6.25 -3.92
CA ASN A 101 -16.20 -7.15 -3.03
C ASN A 101 -15.25 -8.19 -2.43
N SER A 102 -15.37 -8.41 -1.14
CA SER A 102 -14.75 -9.52 -0.43
C SER A 102 -15.79 -10.49 0.10
N GLY A 103 -15.37 -11.74 0.29
CA GLY A 103 -16.32 -12.81 0.66
C GLY A 103 -16.82 -12.76 2.10
N HIS A 104 -16.15 -12.03 2.98
CA HIS A 104 -16.46 -11.90 4.43
C HIS A 104 -16.69 -13.25 5.13
N GLY A 105 -16.05 -14.32 4.65
CA GLY A 105 -16.23 -15.69 5.15
C GLY A 105 -14.99 -16.25 5.87
N HIS A 106 -15.18 -16.79 7.08
CA HIS A 106 -14.11 -17.41 7.84
C HIS A 106 -13.47 -18.60 7.09
N ASN A 107 -12.14 -18.71 7.10
CA ASN A 107 -11.32 -19.69 6.36
C ASN A 107 -11.50 -19.68 4.83
N ARG A 108 -12.11 -18.64 4.29
CA ARG A 108 -12.21 -18.39 2.84
C ARG A 108 -11.58 -17.04 2.55
N GLU A 109 -12.37 -16.00 2.50
CA GLU A 109 -11.92 -14.64 2.37
C GLU A 109 -12.63 -13.77 3.40
N LEU A 110 -11.86 -13.22 4.33
CA LEU A 110 -12.41 -12.30 5.34
C LEU A 110 -12.50 -10.88 4.78
N SER A 111 -11.49 -10.46 4.04
CA SER A 111 -11.47 -9.14 3.41
C SER A 111 -10.43 -9.09 2.30
N LYS A 112 -10.56 -8.10 1.42
CA LYS A 112 -9.53 -7.67 0.48
C LYS A 112 -9.00 -6.33 0.96
N ILE A 113 -7.72 -6.29 1.30
CA ILE A 113 -7.07 -5.10 1.85
C ILE A 113 -6.10 -4.53 0.82
N PRO A 114 -6.22 -3.22 0.48
CA PRO A 114 -5.27 -2.59 -0.41
C PRO A 114 -3.89 -2.51 0.23
N THR A 115 -2.85 -2.84 -0.53
CA THR A 115 -1.46 -2.77 -0.06
C THR A 115 -0.62 -1.78 -0.85
N ALA A 116 -0.91 -1.61 -2.14
CA ALA A 116 -0.20 -0.70 -3.03
C ALA A 116 -1.16 -0.10 -4.05
N ALA A 117 -0.87 1.09 -4.53
CA ALA A 117 -1.66 1.74 -5.55
C ALA A 117 -0.82 2.71 -6.38
N MET A 118 -1.26 2.93 -7.62
CA MET A 118 -0.64 3.90 -8.52
C MET A 118 -1.55 4.21 -9.70
N SER A 119 -1.21 5.25 -10.46
CA SER A 119 -1.81 5.49 -11.77
C SER A 119 -0.79 5.36 -12.87
N LEU A 120 -1.23 4.84 -14.02
CA LEU A 120 -0.47 4.76 -15.27
C LEU A 120 -1.37 5.19 -16.41
N HIS A 121 -0.99 6.26 -17.13
CA HIS A 121 -1.72 6.73 -18.31
C HIS A 121 -3.24 6.87 -18.06
N GLY A 122 -3.61 7.45 -16.93
CA GLY A 122 -5.00 7.68 -16.55
C GLY A 122 -5.74 6.47 -16.00
N VAL A 123 -5.10 5.31 -15.97
CA VAL A 123 -5.66 4.10 -15.37
C VAL A 123 -5.21 4.01 -13.92
N GLN A 124 -6.14 3.80 -13.01
CA GLN A 124 -5.85 3.60 -11.59
C GLN A 124 -5.66 2.12 -11.31
N TYR A 125 -4.67 1.78 -10.50
CA TYR A 125 -4.38 0.41 -10.09
C TYR A 125 -4.28 0.30 -8.59
N ILE A 126 -4.89 -0.72 -8.02
CA ILE A 126 -4.73 -1.08 -6.60
C ILE A 126 -4.41 -2.56 -6.52
N ASP A 127 -3.38 -2.90 -5.75
CA ASP A 127 -3.08 -4.27 -5.37
C ASP A 127 -3.75 -4.58 -4.04
N PHE A 128 -4.52 -5.67 -4.00
CA PHE A 128 -5.23 -6.14 -2.81
C PHE A 128 -4.63 -7.46 -2.35
N MET A 129 -4.49 -7.63 -1.04
CA MET A 129 -4.28 -8.94 -0.44
C MET A 129 -5.63 -9.51 0.02
N SER A 130 -5.89 -10.75 -0.31
CA SER A 130 -7.07 -11.49 0.15
C SER A 130 -6.73 -12.16 1.48
N ILE A 131 -7.35 -11.70 2.56
CA ILE A 131 -7.11 -12.24 3.89
C ILE A 131 -7.97 -13.48 4.10
N ARG A 132 -7.32 -14.59 4.41
CA ARG A 132 -7.98 -15.83 4.76
C ARG A 132 -8.23 -15.93 6.26
N ARG A 133 -7.24 -15.52 7.05
CA ARG A 133 -7.26 -15.72 8.50
C ARG A 133 -6.33 -14.73 9.18
N TRP A 134 -6.77 -14.16 10.28
CA TRP A 134 -5.96 -13.41 11.20
C TRP A 134 -5.33 -14.34 12.24
N GLY A 135 -4.08 -14.07 12.60
CA GLY A 135 -3.35 -14.75 13.67
C GLY A 135 -2.94 -13.78 14.76
N ASP A 136 -1.84 -14.09 15.44
CA ASP A 136 -1.23 -13.19 16.42
C ASP A 136 -0.81 -11.86 15.75
N PRO A 137 -0.57 -10.77 16.51
CA PRO A 137 -0.13 -9.50 15.94
C PRO A 137 1.04 -9.66 14.98
N GLY A 138 0.90 -9.11 13.76
CA GLY A 138 1.88 -9.25 12.70
C GLY A 138 1.87 -10.58 11.96
N MET A 139 0.87 -11.43 12.22
CA MET A 139 0.71 -12.72 11.57
C MET A 139 -0.69 -12.83 10.98
N TRP A 140 -0.78 -12.99 9.68
CA TRP A 140 -2.02 -13.28 8.94
C TRP A 140 -1.70 -14.15 7.74
N THR A 141 -2.70 -14.87 7.27
CA THR A 141 -2.59 -15.72 6.09
C THR A 141 -3.43 -15.14 4.96
N THR A 142 -2.82 -15.03 3.80
CA THR A 142 -3.50 -14.61 2.57
C THR A 142 -3.85 -15.80 1.70
N ASN A 143 -4.89 -15.63 0.87
CA ASN A 143 -5.20 -16.53 -0.23
C ASN A 143 -4.39 -16.19 -1.47
N PHE A 144 -4.33 -14.90 -1.79
CA PHE A 144 -3.66 -14.34 -2.98
C PHE A 144 -3.50 -12.84 -2.84
N SER A 145 -2.72 -12.25 -3.73
CA SER A 145 -2.79 -10.83 -4.06
C SER A 145 -3.30 -10.67 -5.50
N HIS A 146 -3.99 -9.55 -5.76
CA HIS A 146 -4.64 -9.32 -7.05
C HIS A 146 -4.70 -7.82 -7.35
N ILE A 147 -4.19 -7.42 -8.51
CA ILE A 147 -4.25 -6.03 -8.95
C ILE A 147 -5.56 -5.81 -9.69
N TYR A 148 -6.29 -4.77 -9.28
CA TYR A 148 -7.50 -4.29 -9.91
C TYR A 148 -7.24 -2.96 -10.62
N ARG A 149 -8.00 -2.67 -11.67
CA ARG A 149 -7.90 -1.45 -12.46
C ARG A 149 -9.19 -0.66 -12.49
N SER A 150 -9.06 0.66 -12.63
CA SER A 150 -10.17 1.57 -12.87
C SER A 150 -9.79 2.54 -13.99
N THR A 151 -10.66 2.70 -14.98
CA THR A 151 -10.49 3.65 -16.10
C THR A 151 -11.37 4.90 -15.96
N ASP A 152 -12.12 4.99 -14.86
CA ASP A 152 -13.06 6.09 -14.58
C ASP A 152 -12.74 6.79 -13.25
N TYR A 153 -11.46 6.89 -12.92
CA TYR A 153 -10.95 7.53 -11.70
C TYR A 153 -11.56 6.97 -10.41
N GLY A 154 -11.69 5.65 -10.36
CA GLY A 154 -12.07 4.96 -9.14
C GLY A 154 -13.56 4.68 -8.98
N GLN A 155 -14.41 5.07 -9.93
CA GLN A 155 -15.85 4.81 -9.85
C GLN A 155 -16.18 3.32 -9.96
N THR A 156 -15.52 2.63 -10.89
CA THR A 156 -15.66 1.18 -11.06
C THR A 156 -14.29 0.52 -11.19
N TRP A 157 -14.21 -0.74 -10.74
CA TRP A 157 -12.98 -1.51 -10.69
C TRP A 157 -13.18 -2.89 -11.31
N GLN A 158 -12.20 -3.34 -12.09
CA GLN A 158 -12.17 -4.66 -12.68
C GLN A 158 -10.86 -5.38 -12.32
N PRO A 159 -10.90 -6.71 -12.16
CA PRO A 159 -9.67 -7.47 -11.95
C PRO A 159 -8.79 -7.45 -13.20
N THR A 160 -7.49 -7.36 -13.00
CA THR A 160 -6.49 -7.60 -14.04
C THR A 160 -6.04 -9.06 -14.03
N HIS A 161 -5.17 -9.44 -14.96
CA HIS A 161 -4.54 -10.76 -14.98
C HIS A 161 -3.34 -10.87 -14.01
N ILE A 162 -3.06 -9.83 -13.21
CA ILE A 162 -2.01 -9.88 -12.19
C ILE A 162 -2.59 -10.49 -10.93
N PHE A 163 -2.72 -11.78 -10.96
CA PHE A 163 -3.22 -12.61 -9.87
C PHE A 163 -2.09 -13.49 -9.35
N ARG A 164 -1.79 -13.40 -8.05
CA ARG A 164 -0.65 -14.08 -7.41
C ARG A 164 -1.13 -14.91 -6.22
N PRO A 165 -1.37 -16.21 -6.43
CA PRO A 165 -1.76 -17.08 -5.32
C PRO A 165 -0.65 -17.17 -4.27
N ASN A 166 -1.01 -17.37 -3.02
CA ASN A 166 -0.03 -17.49 -1.91
C ASN A 166 0.64 -18.85 -1.95
N ARG A 167 1.44 -19.10 -2.98
CA ARG A 167 2.22 -20.32 -3.17
C ARG A 167 3.38 -20.08 -4.15
N GLY A 168 4.39 -20.97 -4.10
CA GLY A 168 5.57 -20.82 -4.94
C GLY A 168 6.20 -19.44 -4.76
N GLY A 169 6.83 -18.91 -5.78
CA GLY A 169 7.47 -17.60 -5.73
C GLY A 169 6.50 -16.44 -5.53
N PHE A 170 5.23 -16.57 -5.90
CA PHE A 170 4.22 -15.53 -5.67
C PHE A 170 3.91 -15.31 -4.19
N ALA A 171 4.22 -16.27 -3.32
CA ALA A 171 4.07 -16.09 -1.88
C ALA A 171 4.91 -14.92 -1.33
N ASN A 172 5.95 -14.51 -2.03
CA ASN A 172 6.79 -13.37 -1.68
C ASN A 172 6.23 -12.02 -2.15
N PHE A 173 5.10 -12.04 -2.85
CA PHE A 173 4.44 -10.85 -3.41
C PHE A 173 2.97 -10.79 -3.00
N GLN A 174 2.70 -11.03 -1.73
CA GLN A 174 1.34 -10.95 -1.17
C GLN A 174 0.98 -9.54 -0.72
N MET A 175 1.98 -8.76 -0.35
CA MET A 175 1.89 -7.33 -0.11
C MET A 175 2.95 -6.64 -0.97
N GLY A 176 2.76 -5.37 -1.25
CA GLY A 176 3.73 -4.65 -2.07
C GLY A 176 3.73 -3.15 -1.90
N ALA A 177 4.65 -2.53 -2.62
CA ALA A 177 4.69 -1.09 -2.87
C ALA A 177 5.17 -0.87 -4.29
N PHE A 178 4.55 0.07 -4.99
CA PHE A 178 4.90 0.39 -6.37
C PHE A 178 5.76 1.64 -6.45
N LEU A 179 6.67 1.63 -7.42
CA LEU A 179 7.41 2.81 -7.84
C LEU A 179 7.52 2.83 -9.36
N LYS A 180 6.99 3.88 -10.00
CA LYS A 180 7.25 4.14 -11.41
C LYS A 180 8.53 4.95 -11.52
N HIS A 181 9.54 4.40 -12.21
CA HIS A 181 10.79 5.09 -12.48
C HIS A 181 11.33 4.72 -13.86
N GLY A 182 11.62 5.73 -14.68
CA GLY A 182 11.99 5.51 -16.06
C GLY A 182 10.85 4.81 -16.83
N ARG A 183 11.19 3.78 -17.59
CA ARG A 183 10.21 3.00 -18.36
C ARG A 183 9.60 1.82 -17.59
N TYR A 184 10.04 1.62 -16.35
CA TYR A 184 9.59 0.49 -15.52
C TYR A 184 8.66 0.92 -14.41
N VAL A 185 7.79 0.00 -14.02
CA VAL A 185 7.19 -0.03 -12.70
C VAL A 185 7.94 -1.09 -11.90
N TYR A 186 8.41 -0.70 -10.71
CA TYR A 186 9.02 -1.59 -9.74
C TYR A 186 8.02 -1.92 -8.66
N GLU A 187 8.06 -3.16 -8.18
CA GLU A 187 7.29 -3.59 -7.02
C GLU A 187 8.20 -4.22 -5.99
N PHE A 188 8.18 -3.69 -4.77
CA PHE A 188 8.75 -4.36 -3.61
C PHE A 188 7.68 -5.25 -3.02
N GLY A 189 7.93 -6.55 -3.00
CA GLY A 189 6.98 -7.53 -2.49
C GLY A 189 7.43 -8.11 -1.16
N THR A 190 6.45 -8.47 -0.33
CA THR A 190 6.66 -9.18 0.92
C THR A 190 5.69 -10.33 1.05
N PRO A 191 6.06 -11.39 1.80
CA PRO A 191 5.11 -12.44 2.16
C PRO A 191 4.00 -11.91 3.06
N ASN A 192 2.94 -12.67 3.23
CA ASN A 192 1.89 -12.35 4.18
C ASN A 192 2.46 -12.18 5.60
N GLY A 193 1.83 -11.33 6.40
CA GLY A 193 2.32 -10.99 7.73
C GLY A 193 3.49 -10.00 7.71
N ARG A 194 4.17 -9.87 8.85
CA ARG A 194 5.27 -8.92 9.07
C ARG A 194 6.58 -9.62 9.40
N MET A 195 6.79 -10.82 8.88
CA MET A 195 7.87 -11.70 9.31
C MET A 195 8.88 -12.03 8.21
N GLY A 196 8.63 -11.61 6.98
CA GLY A 196 9.45 -11.98 5.84
C GLY A 196 10.40 -10.88 5.36
N ASP A 197 11.16 -11.22 4.33
CA ASP A 197 12.06 -10.29 3.65
C ASP A 197 11.31 -9.47 2.59
N GLY A 198 11.97 -8.43 2.06
CA GLY A 198 11.52 -7.70 0.90
C GLY A 198 12.19 -8.20 -0.38
N TYR A 199 11.39 -8.38 -1.42
CA TYR A 199 11.80 -8.85 -2.75
C TYR A 199 11.51 -7.78 -3.80
N LEU A 200 12.15 -7.85 -4.95
CA LEU A 200 12.02 -6.84 -5.99
C LEU A 200 11.64 -7.46 -7.34
N ALA A 201 10.54 -6.96 -7.90
CA ALA A 201 10.09 -7.24 -9.25
C ALA A 201 10.02 -5.96 -10.06
N ARG A 202 9.99 -6.07 -11.38
CA ARG A 202 9.73 -4.96 -12.28
C ARG A 202 9.03 -5.41 -13.55
N VAL A 203 8.40 -4.46 -14.22
CA VAL A 203 7.77 -4.68 -15.53
C VAL A 203 7.87 -3.40 -16.34
N PRO A 204 8.07 -3.45 -17.66
CA PRO A 204 7.88 -2.26 -18.48
C PRO A 204 6.48 -1.69 -18.26
N ALA A 205 6.36 -0.38 -18.06
CA ALA A 205 5.06 0.23 -17.72
C ALA A 205 3.98 -0.09 -18.75
N ARG A 206 4.35 -0.16 -20.04
CA ARG A 206 3.42 -0.54 -21.12
C ARG A 206 2.86 -1.97 -21.01
N SER A 207 3.56 -2.84 -20.24
CA SER A 207 3.20 -4.25 -20.07
C SER A 207 2.74 -4.56 -18.64
N PHE A 208 2.32 -3.55 -17.89
CA PHE A 208 1.97 -3.68 -16.49
C PHE A 208 0.95 -4.79 -16.22
N GLU A 209 -0.06 -4.94 -17.11
CA GLU A 209 -1.11 -5.94 -16.95
C GLU A 209 -0.76 -7.31 -17.53
N GLU A 210 0.48 -7.51 -18.00
CA GLU A 210 0.97 -8.77 -18.57
C GLU A 210 1.81 -9.50 -17.52
N LEU A 211 1.24 -10.47 -16.83
CA LEU A 211 1.90 -11.18 -15.72
C LEU A 211 3.23 -11.82 -16.18
N HIS A 212 3.28 -12.38 -17.39
CA HIS A 212 4.48 -13.04 -17.90
C HIS A 212 5.58 -12.07 -18.35
N ALA A 213 5.30 -10.76 -18.40
CA ALA A 213 6.30 -9.74 -18.69
C ALA A 213 7.07 -9.27 -17.45
N TRP A 214 6.63 -9.64 -16.27
CA TRP A 214 7.29 -9.26 -15.04
C TRP A 214 8.62 -9.99 -14.87
N GLU A 215 9.60 -9.24 -14.36
CA GLU A 215 10.95 -9.71 -14.10
C GLU A 215 11.23 -9.66 -12.60
N TYR A 216 12.06 -10.58 -12.12
CA TYR A 216 12.37 -10.72 -10.71
C TYR A 216 13.87 -10.68 -10.49
N TRP A 217 14.32 -9.89 -9.51
CA TRP A 217 15.74 -9.77 -9.18
C TRP A 217 16.21 -10.97 -8.39
N ASN A 218 17.18 -11.72 -8.93
CA ASN A 218 17.67 -12.96 -8.31
C ASN A 218 18.94 -12.78 -7.45
N GLY A 219 19.34 -11.53 -7.17
CA GLY A 219 20.57 -11.21 -6.49
C GLY A 219 21.74 -10.88 -7.44
N LYS A 220 21.58 -11.17 -8.74
CA LYS A 220 22.62 -10.92 -9.76
C LYS A 220 22.06 -10.28 -11.03
N LYS A 221 20.89 -10.71 -11.47
CA LYS A 221 20.24 -10.24 -12.70
C LYS A 221 18.73 -10.34 -12.62
N TRP A 222 18.06 -9.74 -13.59
CA TRP A 222 16.62 -9.82 -13.76
C TRP A 222 16.24 -11.11 -14.48
N ILE A 223 15.29 -11.86 -13.92
CA ILE A 223 14.79 -13.11 -14.49
C ILE A 223 13.32 -12.92 -14.84
N LYS A 224 13.02 -13.06 -16.13
CA LYS A 224 11.66 -12.89 -16.64
C LYS A 224 10.78 -14.08 -16.29
N ASP A 225 9.56 -13.79 -15.82
CA ASP A 225 8.49 -14.77 -15.59
C ASP A 225 8.82 -15.90 -14.61
N GLU A 226 9.75 -15.66 -13.70
CA GLU A 226 10.17 -16.65 -12.68
C GLU A 226 10.12 -16.02 -11.28
N PRO A 227 8.94 -15.89 -10.65
CA PRO A 227 8.84 -15.27 -9.33
C PRO A 227 9.63 -16.04 -8.25
N ALA A 228 9.79 -17.35 -8.39
CA ALA A 228 10.59 -18.16 -7.46
C ALA A 228 12.09 -17.83 -7.50
N ALA A 229 12.56 -17.18 -8.56
CA ALA A 229 13.95 -16.76 -8.67
C ALA A 229 14.28 -15.52 -7.82
N ALA A 230 13.27 -14.79 -7.34
CA ALA A 230 13.49 -13.57 -6.57
C ALA A 230 14.31 -13.84 -5.31
N ALA A 231 15.36 -13.06 -5.11
CA ALA A 231 16.18 -13.09 -3.91
C ALA A 231 15.89 -11.87 -3.05
N PRO A 232 16.02 -11.96 -1.72
CA PRO A 232 15.80 -10.82 -0.84
C PRO A 232 16.70 -9.63 -1.21
N VAL A 233 16.12 -8.44 -1.27
CA VAL A 233 16.86 -7.16 -1.41
C VAL A 233 16.87 -6.39 -0.10
N ILE A 234 15.89 -6.64 0.78
CA ILE A 234 15.81 -6.07 2.11
C ILE A 234 15.58 -7.23 3.07
N PRO A 235 16.62 -7.64 3.80
CA PRO A 235 16.48 -8.75 4.75
C PRO A 235 15.78 -8.30 6.03
N GLY A 236 15.12 -9.25 6.68
CA GLY A 236 14.55 -9.04 8.00
C GLY A 236 13.03 -9.09 8.00
N ARG A 237 12.45 -8.61 9.07
CA ARG A 237 11.01 -8.58 9.25
C ARG A 237 10.42 -7.32 8.64
N ILE A 238 10.22 -7.36 7.34
CA ILE A 238 9.67 -6.23 6.59
C ILE A 238 8.15 -6.26 6.67
N SER A 239 7.61 -5.14 7.04
CA SER A 239 6.19 -4.88 7.16
C SER A 239 5.73 -3.96 6.03
N GLU A 240 4.67 -3.21 6.27
CA GLU A 240 4.19 -2.18 5.34
C GLU A 240 5.36 -1.27 4.96
N LEU A 241 5.50 -1.02 3.67
CA LEU A 241 6.57 -0.20 3.14
C LEU A 241 6.07 0.77 2.07
N THR A 242 6.81 1.82 1.86
CA THR A 242 6.62 2.74 0.76
C THR A 242 7.97 3.17 0.23
N VAL A 243 8.04 3.44 -1.06
CA VAL A 243 9.28 3.83 -1.74
C VAL A 243 9.03 5.00 -2.68
N GLN A 244 10.00 5.91 -2.74
CA GLN A 244 9.91 7.09 -3.58
C GLN A 244 11.31 7.52 -4.05
N TRP A 245 11.38 8.08 -5.25
CA TRP A 245 12.56 8.79 -5.72
C TRP A 245 12.59 10.21 -5.14
N ASN A 246 13.73 10.59 -4.57
CA ASN A 246 13.95 11.95 -4.11
C ASN A 246 14.94 12.66 -5.08
N PRO A 247 14.46 13.59 -5.91
CA PRO A 247 15.30 14.24 -6.91
C PRO A 247 16.34 15.20 -6.32
N ARG A 248 16.11 15.72 -5.11
CA ARG A 248 17.06 16.57 -4.41
C ARG A 248 18.27 15.77 -3.97
N LEU A 249 18.03 14.59 -3.38
CA LEU A 249 19.09 13.72 -2.89
C LEU A 249 19.64 12.80 -3.98
N LYS A 250 18.93 12.69 -5.11
CA LYS A 250 19.22 11.70 -6.17
C LYS A 250 19.35 10.30 -5.60
N ARG A 251 18.38 9.94 -4.77
CA ARG A 251 18.28 8.65 -4.08
C ARG A 251 16.83 8.18 -4.05
N PHE A 252 16.67 6.88 -4.04
CA PHE A 252 15.42 6.26 -3.63
C PHE A 252 15.36 6.24 -2.11
N MET A 253 14.18 6.50 -1.57
CA MET A 253 13.91 6.48 -0.14
C MET A 253 12.84 5.44 0.12
N MET A 254 13.04 4.64 1.15
CA MET A 254 12.09 3.64 1.59
C MET A 254 11.76 3.85 3.06
N LEU A 255 10.47 3.89 3.38
CA LEU A 255 9.99 3.84 4.74
C LEU A 255 9.43 2.45 5.02
N THR A 256 9.77 1.91 6.18
CA THR A 256 9.20 0.64 6.67
C THR A 256 8.73 0.81 8.10
N LEU A 257 7.63 0.12 8.42
CA LEU A 257 7.13 0.04 9.78
C LEU A 257 7.96 -1.00 10.55
N GLY A 258 8.37 -0.66 11.77
CA GLY A 258 9.09 -1.56 12.66
C GLY A 258 8.21 -2.02 13.83
N ASN A 259 8.85 -2.58 14.85
CA ASN A 259 8.16 -2.98 16.07
C ASN A 259 7.57 -1.76 16.79
N GLY A 260 6.37 -1.89 17.32
CA GLY A 260 5.63 -0.77 17.90
C GLY A 260 5.32 0.25 16.80
N ASP A 261 5.46 1.53 17.13
CA ASP A 261 5.22 2.63 16.18
C ASP A 261 6.52 3.13 15.53
N ASN A 262 7.59 2.33 15.54
CA ASN A 262 8.86 2.72 14.96
C ASN A 262 8.77 2.74 13.45
N ILE A 263 9.32 3.80 12.84
CA ILE A 263 9.43 3.94 11.39
C ILE A 263 10.90 4.07 11.05
N TYR A 264 11.33 3.28 10.08
CA TYR A 264 12.70 3.26 9.61
C TYR A 264 12.80 3.78 8.18
N LEU A 265 13.87 4.50 7.92
CA LEU A 265 14.20 5.05 6.61
C LEU A 265 15.45 4.36 6.06
N ARG A 266 15.42 4.01 4.78
CA ARG A 266 16.55 3.49 4.02
C ARG A 266 16.71 4.27 2.73
N TYR A 267 17.94 4.33 2.23
CA TYR A 267 18.26 4.97 0.97
C TYR A 267 18.91 3.99 0.00
N SER A 268 18.70 4.19 -1.29
CA SER A 268 19.35 3.41 -2.35
C SER A 268 19.60 4.27 -3.58
N LYS A 269 20.65 3.93 -4.32
CA LYS A 269 20.92 4.51 -5.64
C LYS A 269 20.30 3.72 -6.78
N ASP A 270 19.99 2.45 -6.55
CA ASP A 270 19.69 1.46 -7.60
C ASP A 270 18.49 0.55 -7.29
N LEU A 271 17.78 0.76 -6.18
CA LEU A 271 16.67 -0.05 -5.66
C LEU A 271 17.08 -1.43 -5.13
N ILE A 272 18.31 -1.84 -5.33
CA ILE A 272 18.83 -3.18 -4.99
C ILE A 272 19.67 -3.13 -3.73
N ASN A 273 20.61 -2.18 -3.68
CA ASN A 273 21.52 -2.00 -2.54
C ASN A 273 20.99 -0.88 -1.66
N TRP A 274 20.60 -1.23 -0.46
CA TRP A 274 20.01 -0.30 0.53
C TRP A 274 20.96 -0.04 1.67
N THR A 275 20.93 1.19 2.19
CA THR A 275 21.65 1.53 3.42
C THR A 275 21.07 0.78 4.61
N ASN A 276 21.80 0.78 5.74
CA ASN A 276 21.21 0.40 7.02
C ASN A 276 20.03 1.33 7.32
N ARG A 277 19.08 0.81 8.09
CA ARG A 277 17.90 1.58 8.48
C ARG A 277 18.25 2.67 9.48
N TYR A 278 17.60 3.83 9.32
CA TYR A 278 17.65 4.93 10.25
C TYR A 278 16.31 5.05 10.95
N LEU A 279 16.33 5.09 12.28
CA LEU A 279 15.09 5.32 13.05
C LEU A 279 14.67 6.79 12.92
N LEU A 280 13.45 7.03 12.49
CA LEU A 280 12.88 8.37 12.49
C LEU A 280 12.55 8.81 13.92
N ILE A 281 12.83 10.08 14.23
CA ILE A 281 12.65 10.62 15.56
C ILE A 281 11.18 10.67 15.99
N PRO A 282 10.87 10.63 17.30
CA PRO A 282 9.51 10.55 17.81
C PRO A 282 8.55 11.64 17.33
N THR A 283 9.03 12.86 17.11
CA THR A 283 8.20 13.97 16.63
C THR A 283 7.67 13.75 15.23
N GLN A 284 8.36 12.98 14.41
CA GLN A 284 7.96 12.63 13.04
C GLN A 284 7.09 11.38 13.00
N ARG A 285 7.24 10.50 13.99
CA ARG A 285 6.51 9.22 14.05
C ARG A 285 5.21 9.30 14.83
N ALA A 286 4.98 10.37 15.58
CA ALA A 286 3.77 10.53 16.38
C ALA A 286 2.55 10.49 15.45
N LYS A 287 1.82 9.39 15.41
CA LYS A 287 0.59 9.16 14.66
C LYS A 287 0.75 8.63 13.23
N ILE A 288 1.91 8.19 12.81
CA ILE A 288 2.05 7.45 11.55
C ILE A 288 1.85 5.97 11.85
N TYR A 289 0.82 5.39 11.24
CA TYR A 289 0.51 3.97 11.37
C TYR A 289 1.12 3.16 10.23
N ASN A 290 0.93 3.63 9.00
CA ASN A 290 1.60 3.12 7.82
C ASN A 290 2.49 4.21 7.24
N PRO A 291 3.74 3.90 6.89
CA PRO A 291 4.65 4.89 6.35
C PRO A 291 4.38 5.12 4.86
N TYR A 292 3.71 6.23 4.53
CA TYR A 292 3.48 6.63 3.15
C TYR A 292 4.07 8.01 2.88
N PHE A 293 4.64 8.17 1.68
CA PHE A 293 4.98 9.48 1.16
C PHE A 293 3.78 10.11 0.48
N LEU A 294 3.68 11.43 0.54
CA LEU A 294 2.71 12.14 -0.27
C LEU A 294 3.10 12.05 -1.74
N PRO A 295 2.13 11.87 -2.66
CA PRO A 295 2.37 12.03 -4.07
C PRO A 295 2.90 13.45 -4.34
N LYS A 296 3.86 13.59 -5.27
CA LYS A 296 4.31 14.91 -5.70
C LYS A 296 3.19 15.60 -6.47
N GLN A 297 2.91 16.83 -6.10
CA GLN A 297 2.08 17.74 -6.87
C GLN A 297 2.85 18.27 -8.07
#